data_531ac55b4030840916af1df7c76ad341
#
_entry.id   531ac55b4030840916af1df7c76ad341
#
_cell.length_a   1.000
_cell.length_b   1.000
_cell.length_c   1.000
_cell.angle_alpha   90.00
_cell.angle_beta   90.00
_cell.angle_gamma   90.00
#
_symmetry.space_group_name_H-M   'P 1'
#
loop_
_entity.id
_entity.type
_entity.pdbx_description
1 polymer ?
#
loop_
_entity_poly.entity_id
_entity_poly.type
_entity_poly.pdbx_seq_one_letter_code
_entity_poly.pdbx_strand_id
1 'polypeptide(L)'
;MPTPFYHLVLAQEMMRGENLNTDVRDLLLAERSAFFFGNIAPDVQTVSRQTREQTHFFSISKADRSPAQQVMFSQYPELAHATALPAQQAAFIAGYCAHLMLDQAWIWEVFYPVFGRRARWSDSRERLFLHNVLRAYLDIRDYARLPVDIEETLLATRPERWLPFVKNEYMHRWRDFLAAQCAPGATARTVEVFAER
;
A
#
# COMPACT_ATOMS: atom_id res chain seq x y z
N MET A 1 5.45 -9.40 0.43
CA MET A 1 4.55 -8.36 0.96
C MET A 1 3.22 -8.48 0.27
N PRO A 2 2.14 -7.96 0.84
CA PRO A 2 0.85 -7.90 0.17
C PRO A 2 0.97 -7.20 -1.18
N THR A 3 0.01 -7.44 -2.04
CA THR A 3 -0.07 -6.78 -3.35
C THR A 3 -1.01 -5.57 -3.26
N PRO A 4 -1.00 -4.66 -4.25
CA PRO A 4 -1.88 -3.49 -4.24
C PRO A 4 -3.36 -3.83 -4.05
N PHE A 5 -3.86 -4.92 -4.61
CA PHE A 5 -5.28 -5.29 -4.48
C PHE A 5 -5.64 -5.64 -3.03
N TYR A 6 -4.75 -6.33 -2.31
CA TYR A 6 -4.94 -6.62 -0.90
C TYR A 6 -5.02 -5.34 -0.07
N HIS A 7 -4.15 -4.34 -0.34
CA HIS A 7 -4.19 -3.03 0.31
C HIS A 7 -5.50 -2.29 0.03
N LEU A 8 -6.00 -2.32 -1.21
CA LEU A 8 -7.27 -1.69 -1.58
C LEU A 8 -8.47 -2.36 -0.90
N VAL A 9 -8.51 -3.69 -0.84
CA VAL A 9 -9.58 -4.42 -0.14
C VAL A 9 -9.57 -4.09 1.35
N LEU A 10 -8.40 -4.07 1.99
CA LEU A 10 -8.31 -3.70 3.40
C LEU A 10 -8.67 -2.23 3.64
N ALA A 11 -8.30 -1.32 2.76
CA ALA A 11 -8.76 0.07 2.83
C ALA A 11 -10.29 0.17 2.83
N GLN A 12 -10.95 -0.60 1.96
CA GLN A 12 -12.41 -0.68 1.94
C GLN A 12 -12.99 -1.25 3.25
N GLU A 13 -12.38 -2.31 3.78
CA GLU A 13 -12.81 -2.92 5.04
C GLU A 13 -12.60 -1.97 6.23
N MET A 14 -11.50 -1.21 6.26
CA MET A 14 -11.24 -0.20 7.29
C MET A 14 -12.35 0.87 7.31
N MET A 15 -12.75 1.40 6.15
CA MET A 15 -13.84 2.40 6.09
C MET A 15 -15.20 1.84 6.56
N ARG A 16 -15.44 0.53 6.39
CA ARG A 16 -16.65 -0.17 6.85
C ARG A 16 -16.61 -0.56 8.32
N GLY A 17 -15.41 -0.63 8.90
CA GLY A 17 -15.20 -1.10 10.27
C GLY A 17 -15.84 -0.17 11.31
N GLU A 18 -16.38 -0.75 12.38
CA GLU A 18 -17.03 -0.02 13.49
C GLU A 18 -16.02 0.64 14.45
N ASN A 19 -14.74 0.28 14.35
CA ASN A 19 -13.70 0.71 15.29
C ASN A 19 -13.12 2.10 14.98
N LEU A 20 -13.50 2.73 13.87
CA LEU A 20 -13.07 4.09 13.54
C LEU A 20 -13.93 5.11 14.29
N ASN A 21 -13.28 6.15 14.80
CA ASN A 21 -13.98 7.36 15.23
C ASN A 21 -14.83 7.91 14.09
N THR A 22 -16.03 8.41 14.39
CA THR A 22 -17.00 8.89 13.39
C THR A 22 -16.41 9.97 12.49
N ASP A 23 -15.74 10.97 13.07
CA ASP A 23 -15.17 12.08 12.30
C ASP A 23 -14.08 11.59 11.33
N VAL A 24 -13.27 10.62 11.77
CA VAL A 24 -12.25 9.99 10.92
C VAL A 24 -12.92 9.20 9.80
N ARG A 25 -13.94 8.42 10.12
CA ARG A 25 -14.70 7.65 9.10
C ARG A 25 -15.30 8.57 8.06
N ASP A 26 -15.95 9.66 8.50
CA ASP A 26 -16.61 10.62 7.62
C ASP A 26 -15.57 11.30 6.69
N LEU A 27 -14.40 11.67 7.21
CA LEU A 27 -13.28 12.16 6.40
C LEU A 27 -12.86 11.14 5.34
N LEU A 28 -12.64 9.87 5.74
CA LEU A 28 -12.18 8.85 4.81
C LEU A 28 -13.22 8.49 3.75
N LEU A 29 -14.50 8.58 4.09
CA LEU A 29 -15.59 8.38 3.13
C LEU A 29 -15.72 9.57 2.17
N ALA A 30 -15.62 10.79 2.67
CA ALA A 30 -15.67 12.01 1.85
C ALA A 30 -14.48 12.08 0.87
N GLU A 31 -13.29 11.72 1.33
CA GLU A 31 -12.04 11.76 0.57
C GLU A 31 -11.57 10.34 0.17
N ARG A 32 -12.53 9.47 -0.15
CA ARG A 32 -12.31 8.05 -0.44
C ARG A 32 -11.23 7.81 -1.50
N SER A 33 -11.23 8.60 -2.56
CA SER A 33 -10.25 8.48 -3.65
C SER A 33 -8.81 8.69 -3.15
N ALA A 34 -8.60 9.71 -2.34
CA ALA A 34 -7.30 10.00 -1.75
C ALA A 34 -6.87 8.90 -0.76
N PHE A 35 -7.79 8.39 0.06
CA PHE A 35 -7.50 7.30 0.98
C PHE A 35 -7.12 6.00 0.28
N PHE A 36 -7.87 5.58 -0.77
CA PHE A 36 -7.50 4.41 -1.57
C PHE A 36 -6.13 4.58 -2.22
N PHE A 37 -5.88 5.75 -2.83
CA PHE A 37 -4.60 6.00 -3.47
C PHE A 37 -3.45 6.00 -2.45
N GLY A 38 -3.65 6.55 -1.25
CA GLY A 38 -2.69 6.48 -0.14
C GLY A 38 -2.29 5.04 0.20
N ASN A 39 -3.25 4.11 0.21
CA ASN A 39 -3.01 2.70 0.51
C ASN A 39 -2.15 1.96 -0.53
N ILE A 40 -1.89 2.54 -1.69
CA ILE A 40 -1.03 1.94 -2.72
C ILE A 40 0.16 2.83 -3.08
N ALA A 41 0.21 4.05 -2.57
CA ALA A 41 1.22 5.04 -2.92
C ALA A 41 2.66 4.68 -2.50
N PRO A 42 2.94 3.98 -1.38
CA PRO A 42 4.31 3.58 -1.04
C PRO A 42 4.99 2.74 -2.13
N ASP A 43 4.25 1.98 -2.90
CA ASP A 43 4.78 1.17 -4.01
C ASP A 43 5.15 1.97 -5.28
N VAL A 44 5.04 3.30 -5.25
CA VAL A 44 5.46 4.21 -6.32
C VAL A 44 6.94 4.03 -6.72
N GLN A 45 7.78 3.47 -5.86
CA GLN A 45 9.15 3.07 -6.16
C GLN A 45 9.24 2.19 -7.42
N THR A 46 8.20 1.44 -7.73
CA THR A 46 8.10 0.61 -8.93
C THR A 46 8.29 1.42 -10.20
N VAL A 47 7.87 2.68 -10.22
CA VAL A 47 7.98 3.58 -11.39
C VAL A 47 8.92 4.76 -11.15
N SER A 48 9.26 5.10 -9.89
CA SER A 48 10.09 6.28 -9.56
C SER A 48 11.58 5.99 -9.52
N ARG A 49 12.00 4.71 -9.55
CA ARG A 49 13.39 4.27 -9.36
C ARG A 49 13.97 4.58 -7.97
N GLN A 50 13.16 4.96 -7.01
CA GLN A 50 13.57 5.10 -5.62
C GLN A 50 13.79 3.71 -5.01
N THR A 51 14.62 3.63 -3.96
CA THR A 51 14.70 2.39 -3.17
C THR A 51 13.43 2.22 -2.35
N ARG A 52 13.17 0.97 -1.93
CA ARG A 52 12.01 0.69 -1.09
C ARG A 52 12.06 1.46 0.24
N GLU A 53 13.24 1.57 0.83
CA GLU A 53 13.43 2.29 2.09
C GLU A 53 13.07 3.77 1.99
N GLN A 54 13.23 4.39 0.82
CA GLN A 54 12.87 5.80 0.59
C GLN A 54 11.37 6.06 0.57
N THR A 55 10.56 5.03 0.32
CA THR A 55 9.10 5.14 0.28
C THR A 55 8.41 4.38 1.40
N HIS A 56 9.03 3.32 1.94
CA HIS A 56 8.44 2.51 3.01
C HIS A 56 9.03 2.78 4.40
N PHE A 57 10.14 3.50 4.48
CA PHE A 57 10.76 3.92 5.75
C PHE A 57 11.19 2.78 6.67
N PHE A 58 11.34 1.57 6.14
CA PHE A 58 11.90 0.42 6.85
C PHE A 58 12.58 -0.54 5.88
N SER A 59 13.52 -1.33 6.40
CA SER A 59 14.22 -2.36 5.63
C SER A 59 13.78 -3.75 6.05
N ILE A 60 13.50 -4.60 5.06
CA ILE A 60 13.14 -6.01 5.30
C ILE A 60 14.31 -6.79 5.93
N SER A 61 15.56 -6.43 5.62
CA SER A 61 16.75 -7.13 6.09
C SER A 61 17.16 -6.80 7.54
N LYS A 62 16.61 -5.75 8.12
CA LYS A 62 16.96 -5.27 9.47
C LYS A 62 16.06 -5.87 10.53
N ALA A 63 16.63 -6.14 11.71
CA ALA A 63 15.87 -6.53 12.89
C ALA A 63 15.12 -5.35 13.54
N ASP A 64 15.25 -4.15 12.99
CA ASP A 64 14.57 -2.96 13.46
C ASP A 64 13.06 -3.07 13.22
N ARG A 65 12.31 -2.95 14.30
CA ARG A 65 10.85 -2.99 14.33
C ARG A 65 10.23 -1.62 14.58
N SER A 66 10.99 -0.55 14.40
CA SER A 66 10.47 0.81 14.51
C SER A 66 9.25 0.97 13.58
N PRO A 67 8.14 1.52 14.08
CA PRO A 67 6.96 1.73 13.24
C PRO A 67 7.30 2.66 12.06
N ALA A 68 7.13 2.16 10.84
CA ALA A 68 7.55 2.87 9.62
C ALA A 68 6.90 4.26 9.49
N GLN A 69 5.64 4.39 9.90
CA GLN A 69 4.95 5.69 9.89
C GLN A 69 5.59 6.68 10.89
N GLN A 70 6.13 6.23 12.01
CA GLN A 70 6.85 7.10 12.95
C GLN A 70 8.18 7.56 12.36
N VAL A 71 8.88 6.68 11.64
CA VAL A 71 10.11 7.03 10.90
C VAL A 71 9.80 8.07 9.83
N MET A 72 8.72 7.86 9.05
CA MET A 72 8.24 8.83 8.06
C MET A 72 7.97 10.19 8.70
N PHE A 73 7.20 10.26 9.77
CA PHE A 73 6.86 11.52 10.45
C PHE A 73 8.06 12.18 11.13
N SER A 74 9.05 11.39 11.56
CA SER A 74 10.31 11.93 12.07
C SER A 74 11.14 12.63 10.98
N GLN A 75 11.09 12.13 9.73
CA GLN A 75 11.79 12.72 8.60
C GLN A 75 11.00 13.86 7.94
N TYR A 76 9.67 13.79 8.00
CA TYR A 76 8.74 14.74 7.37
C TYR A 76 7.65 15.15 8.37
N PRO A 77 8.00 15.95 9.40
CA PRO A 77 7.08 16.29 10.50
C PRO A 77 5.85 17.08 10.03
N GLU A 78 5.92 17.77 8.90
CA GLU A 78 4.78 18.46 8.30
C GLU A 78 3.63 17.52 7.92
N LEU A 79 3.90 16.23 7.70
CA LEU A 79 2.88 15.23 7.39
C LEU A 79 2.18 14.66 8.64
N ALA A 80 2.72 14.90 9.83
CA ALA A 80 2.21 14.31 11.09
C ALA A 80 0.95 15.00 11.62
N HIS A 81 0.65 16.21 11.14
CA HIS A 81 -0.43 17.05 11.68
C HIS A 81 -1.65 17.03 10.76
N ALA A 82 -2.45 15.97 10.79
CA ALA A 82 -3.60 15.77 9.90
C ALA A 82 -4.55 16.99 9.86
N THR A 83 -4.77 17.67 10.99
CA THR A 83 -5.65 18.85 11.07
C THR A 83 -5.07 20.11 10.39
N ALA A 84 -3.78 20.12 10.10
CA ALA A 84 -3.11 21.20 9.36
C ALA A 84 -3.02 20.93 7.85
N LEU A 85 -3.37 19.72 7.41
CA LEU A 85 -3.37 19.33 6.01
C LEU A 85 -4.73 19.56 5.38
N PRO A 86 -4.79 19.83 4.06
CA PRO A 86 -6.04 19.73 3.31
C PRO A 86 -6.67 18.33 3.49
N ALA A 87 -8.00 18.25 3.54
CA ALA A 87 -8.74 17.00 3.82
C ALA A 87 -8.30 15.83 2.94
N GLN A 88 -8.14 16.08 1.63
CA GLN A 88 -7.65 15.06 0.69
C GLN A 88 -6.25 14.56 1.04
N GLN A 89 -5.33 15.45 1.36
CA GLN A 89 -3.97 15.07 1.75
C GLN A 89 -3.97 14.33 3.09
N ALA A 90 -4.79 14.74 4.06
CA ALA A 90 -4.93 14.04 5.34
C ALA A 90 -5.42 12.59 5.15
N ALA A 91 -6.47 12.40 4.33
CA ALA A 91 -6.98 11.08 3.99
C ALA A 91 -5.94 10.23 3.23
N PHE A 92 -5.21 10.84 2.30
CA PHE A 92 -4.12 10.19 1.59
C PHE A 92 -3.00 9.73 2.55
N ILE A 93 -2.56 10.58 3.47
CA ILE A 93 -1.53 10.23 4.48
C ILE A 93 -2.04 9.12 5.41
N ALA A 94 -3.31 9.13 5.80
CA ALA A 94 -3.91 8.03 6.56
C ALA A 94 -3.81 6.69 5.79
N GLY A 95 -4.12 6.69 4.50
CA GLY A 95 -3.95 5.52 3.63
C GLY A 95 -2.49 5.08 3.51
N TYR A 96 -1.58 6.03 3.36
CA TYR A 96 -0.13 5.78 3.32
C TYR A 96 0.35 5.08 4.59
N CYS A 97 -0.05 5.57 5.76
CA CYS A 97 0.26 4.94 7.05
C CYS A 97 -0.35 3.54 7.16
N ALA A 98 -1.59 3.34 6.71
CA ALA A 98 -2.24 2.03 6.72
C ALA A 98 -1.45 1.00 5.88
N HIS A 99 -0.97 1.39 4.70
CA HIS A 99 -0.08 0.54 3.89
C HIS A 99 1.20 0.16 4.64
N LEU A 100 1.90 1.14 5.21
CA LEU A 100 3.15 0.89 5.94
C LEU A 100 2.96 -0.09 7.11
N MET A 101 1.88 0.10 7.87
CA MET A 101 1.55 -0.77 9.00
C MET A 101 1.21 -2.19 8.54
N LEU A 102 0.44 -2.33 7.46
CA LEU A 102 0.08 -3.62 6.90
C LEU A 102 1.31 -4.37 6.38
N ASP A 103 2.19 -3.69 5.67
CA ASP A 103 3.42 -4.27 5.17
C ASP A 103 4.33 -4.76 6.30
N GLN A 104 4.46 -3.99 7.37
CA GLN A 104 5.20 -4.43 8.56
C GLN A 104 4.52 -5.62 9.24
N ALA A 105 3.20 -5.59 9.41
CA ALA A 105 2.45 -6.71 9.97
C ALA A 105 2.63 -7.98 9.12
N TRP A 106 2.52 -7.88 7.79
CA TRP A 106 2.77 -9.00 6.90
C TRP A 106 4.17 -9.59 7.06
N ILE A 107 5.18 -8.73 7.14
CA ILE A 107 6.58 -9.18 7.28
C ILE A 107 6.78 -9.93 8.60
N TRP A 108 6.25 -9.40 9.68
CA TRP A 108 6.50 -9.96 11.02
C TRP A 108 5.61 -11.17 11.34
N GLU A 109 4.34 -11.13 10.92
CA GLU A 109 3.36 -12.13 11.31
C GLU A 109 3.16 -13.24 10.25
N VAL A 110 3.51 -12.97 8.99
CA VAL A 110 3.35 -13.92 7.89
C VAL A 110 4.70 -14.30 7.28
N PHE A 111 5.44 -13.33 6.74
CA PHE A 111 6.63 -13.65 5.97
C PHE A 111 7.74 -14.29 6.82
N TYR A 112 8.15 -13.68 7.91
CA TYR A 112 9.23 -14.22 8.73
C TYR A 112 8.90 -15.56 9.38
N PRO A 113 7.73 -15.78 9.99
CA PRO A 113 7.41 -17.08 10.58
C PRO A 113 7.31 -18.21 9.56
N VAL A 114 6.73 -17.94 8.38
CA VAL A 114 6.43 -18.97 7.38
C VAL A 114 7.47 -19.04 6.28
N PHE A 115 7.92 -17.91 5.75
CA PHE A 115 8.79 -17.81 4.59
C PHE A 115 10.17 -17.20 4.90
N GLY A 116 10.47 -16.88 6.17
CA GLY A 116 11.77 -16.35 6.57
C GLY A 116 12.88 -17.40 6.50
N ARG A 117 14.15 -16.94 6.53
CA ARG A 117 15.31 -17.83 6.45
C ARG A 117 15.39 -18.88 7.57
N ARG A 118 14.74 -18.62 8.70
CA ARG A 118 14.69 -19.54 9.86
C ARG A 118 13.49 -20.48 9.85
N ALA A 119 12.57 -20.33 8.90
CA ALA A 119 11.46 -21.25 8.74
C ALA A 119 11.95 -22.60 8.23
N ARG A 120 11.25 -23.67 8.62
CA ARG A 120 11.65 -25.06 8.32
C ARG A 120 11.20 -25.43 6.91
N TRP A 121 12.02 -25.11 5.93
CA TRP A 121 11.85 -25.50 4.54
C TRP A 121 13.06 -26.34 4.08
N SER A 122 12.82 -27.34 3.27
CA SER A 122 13.86 -28.18 2.67
C SER A 122 14.65 -27.41 1.60
N ASP A 123 13.98 -26.53 0.84
CA ASP A 123 14.57 -25.73 -0.22
C ASP A 123 14.14 -24.25 -0.09
N SER A 124 15.10 -23.36 -0.22
CA SER A 124 14.88 -21.91 -0.21
C SER A 124 14.12 -21.42 -1.45
N ARG A 125 14.27 -22.09 -2.60
CA ARG A 125 13.55 -21.76 -3.85
C ARG A 125 12.08 -22.13 -3.73
N GLU A 126 11.78 -23.32 -3.22
CA GLU A 126 10.40 -23.76 -2.95
C GLU A 126 9.69 -22.77 -2.03
N ARG A 127 10.34 -22.37 -0.96
CA ARG A 127 9.81 -21.39 -0.01
C ARG A 127 9.39 -20.08 -0.67
N LEU A 128 10.26 -19.49 -1.48
CA LEU A 128 9.99 -18.22 -2.16
C LEU A 128 8.95 -18.40 -3.28
N PHE A 129 8.99 -19.53 -3.96
CA PHE A 129 7.97 -19.91 -4.95
C PHE A 129 6.57 -19.97 -4.31
N LEU A 130 6.43 -20.68 -3.20
CA LEU A 130 5.14 -20.78 -2.50
C LEU A 130 4.67 -19.44 -1.92
N HIS A 131 5.59 -18.58 -1.48
CA HIS A 131 5.22 -17.21 -1.13
C HIS A 131 4.65 -16.43 -2.33
N ASN A 132 5.22 -16.58 -3.52
CA ASN A 132 4.67 -15.97 -4.72
C ASN A 132 3.34 -16.59 -5.15
N VAL A 133 3.16 -17.90 -5.01
CA VAL A 133 1.87 -18.58 -5.23
C VAL A 133 0.79 -18.03 -4.29
N LEU A 134 1.11 -17.87 -3.00
CA LEU A 134 0.19 -17.23 -2.04
C LEU A 134 -0.20 -15.82 -2.48
N ARG A 135 0.75 -15.01 -2.90
CA ARG A 135 0.49 -13.64 -3.37
C ARG A 135 -0.40 -13.64 -4.62
N ALA A 136 -0.12 -14.50 -5.60
CA ALA A 136 -0.95 -14.64 -6.80
C ALA A 136 -2.39 -15.09 -6.46
N TYR A 137 -2.53 -16.02 -5.53
CA TYR A 137 -3.85 -16.44 -5.04
C TYR A 137 -4.61 -15.29 -4.39
N LEU A 138 -3.93 -14.53 -3.53
CA LEU A 138 -4.52 -13.36 -2.88
C LEU A 138 -4.94 -12.30 -3.90
N ASP A 139 -4.13 -12.05 -4.93
CA ASP A 139 -4.47 -11.10 -5.98
C ASP A 139 -5.76 -11.49 -6.72
N ILE A 140 -5.89 -12.76 -7.13
CA ILE A 140 -7.11 -13.25 -7.79
C ILE A 140 -8.33 -13.10 -6.88
N ARG A 141 -8.19 -13.50 -5.61
CA ARG A 141 -9.26 -13.38 -4.61
C ARG A 141 -9.68 -11.94 -4.39
N ASP A 142 -8.71 -11.06 -4.22
CA ASP A 142 -8.94 -9.68 -3.79
C ASP A 142 -9.37 -8.79 -4.97
N TYR A 143 -8.91 -9.09 -6.20
CA TYR A 143 -9.44 -8.44 -7.40
C TYR A 143 -10.96 -8.59 -7.51
N ALA A 144 -11.51 -9.77 -7.21
CA ALA A 144 -12.94 -10.03 -7.23
C ALA A 144 -13.73 -9.28 -6.12
N ARG A 145 -13.03 -8.75 -5.11
CA ARG A 145 -13.60 -8.04 -3.95
C ARG A 145 -13.48 -6.53 -4.05
N LEU A 146 -12.76 -6.04 -5.06
CA LEU A 146 -12.59 -4.61 -5.28
C LEU A 146 -13.94 -3.93 -5.54
N PRO A 147 -14.11 -2.67 -5.11
CA PRO A 147 -15.27 -1.87 -5.50
C PRO A 147 -15.38 -1.79 -7.02
N VAL A 148 -16.59 -1.85 -7.55
CA VAL A 148 -16.85 -1.79 -9.00
C VAL A 148 -16.33 -0.49 -9.63
N ASP A 149 -16.34 0.60 -8.87
CA ASP A 149 -15.90 1.94 -9.27
C ASP A 149 -14.44 2.25 -8.87
N ILE A 150 -13.63 1.24 -8.52
CA ILE A 150 -12.27 1.47 -8.01
C ILE A 150 -11.37 2.16 -9.03
N GLU A 151 -11.47 1.80 -10.31
CA GLU A 151 -10.71 2.44 -11.39
C GLU A 151 -11.00 3.94 -11.44
N GLU A 152 -12.28 4.31 -11.53
CA GLU A 152 -12.73 5.70 -11.56
C GLU A 152 -12.32 6.44 -10.29
N THR A 153 -12.45 5.76 -9.14
CA THR A 153 -12.06 6.30 -7.83
C THR A 153 -10.58 6.65 -7.80
N LEU A 154 -9.70 5.78 -8.28
CA LEU A 154 -8.27 6.06 -8.35
C LEU A 154 -7.98 7.21 -9.33
N LEU A 155 -8.57 7.19 -10.52
CA LEU A 155 -8.38 8.23 -11.53
C LEU A 155 -8.92 9.61 -11.12
N ALA A 156 -9.88 9.66 -10.19
CA ALA A 156 -10.37 10.93 -9.63
C ALA A 156 -9.34 11.65 -8.75
N THR A 157 -8.34 10.91 -8.22
CA THR A 157 -7.33 11.47 -7.33
C THR A 157 -6.38 12.42 -8.06
N ARG A 158 -6.08 13.58 -7.46
CA ARG A 158 -5.15 14.59 -8.00
C ARG A 158 -4.05 14.88 -6.97
N PRO A 159 -3.01 14.00 -6.87
CA PRO A 159 -1.96 14.14 -5.87
C PRO A 159 -0.99 15.25 -6.26
N GLU A 160 -1.22 16.47 -5.80
CA GLU A 160 -0.35 17.60 -6.06
C GLU A 160 0.47 17.96 -4.80
N ARG A 161 1.78 17.67 -4.85
CA ARG A 161 2.74 17.98 -3.76
C ARG A 161 2.34 17.35 -2.40
N TRP A 162 1.63 16.24 -2.41
CA TRP A 162 1.20 15.58 -1.16
C TRP A 162 2.36 14.91 -0.41
N LEU A 163 3.42 14.54 -1.12
CA LEU A 163 4.63 13.95 -0.55
C LEU A 163 5.86 14.79 -0.93
N PRO A 164 6.68 15.24 0.04
CA PRO A 164 7.89 16.00 -0.24
C PRO A 164 8.99 15.15 -0.88
N PHE A 165 8.93 13.83 -0.75
CA PHE A 165 9.96 12.89 -1.19
C PHE A 165 9.61 12.13 -2.49
N VAL A 166 8.44 12.37 -3.08
CA VAL A 166 8.03 11.78 -4.36
C VAL A 166 7.55 12.87 -5.32
N LYS A 167 8.07 12.87 -6.54
CA LYS A 167 7.61 13.81 -7.55
C LYS A 167 6.21 13.48 -8.03
N ASN A 168 5.40 14.49 -8.30
CA ASN A 168 4.02 14.35 -8.76
C ASN A 168 3.90 13.45 -10.01
N GLU A 169 4.82 13.59 -10.96
CA GLU A 169 4.83 12.80 -12.20
C GLU A 169 4.81 11.29 -11.94
N TYR A 170 5.55 10.82 -10.91
CA TYR A 170 5.57 9.41 -10.54
C TYR A 170 4.29 9.00 -9.81
N MET A 171 3.71 9.90 -9.01
CA MET A 171 2.44 9.65 -8.35
C MET A 171 1.33 9.46 -9.39
N HIS A 172 1.23 10.34 -10.39
CA HIS A 172 0.28 10.19 -11.48
C HIS A 172 0.52 8.93 -12.29
N ARG A 173 1.77 8.65 -12.67
CA ARG A 173 2.12 7.44 -13.42
C ARG A 173 1.75 6.16 -12.66
N TRP A 174 2.00 6.13 -11.34
CA TRP A 174 1.67 4.98 -10.51
C TRP A 174 0.16 4.80 -10.36
N ARG A 175 -0.58 5.89 -10.12
CA ARG A 175 -2.04 5.88 -10.10
C ARG A 175 -2.63 5.31 -11.38
N ASP A 176 -2.22 5.85 -12.52
CA ASP A 176 -2.74 5.46 -13.84
C ASP A 176 -2.41 4.01 -14.16
N PHE A 177 -1.21 3.55 -13.80
CA PHE A 177 -0.82 2.15 -13.94
C PHE A 177 -1.74 1.22 -13.12
N LEU A 178 -2.00 1.54 -11.86
CA LEU A 178 -2.86 0.69 -11.02
C LEU A 178 -4.34 0.80 -11.36
N ALA A 179 -4.82 1.98 -11.73
CA ALA A 179 -6.19 2.13 -12.22
C ALA A 179 -6.44 1.20 -13.43
N ALA A 180 -5.54 1.18 -14.39
CA ALA A 180 -5.61 0.28 -15.54
C ALA A 180 -5.59 -1.22 -15.14
N GLN A 181 -4.95 -1.60 -14.03
CA GLN A 181 -4.99 -2.98 -13.52
C GLN A 181 -6.32 -3.32 -12.84
N CYS A 182 -7.05 -2.31 -12.39
CA CYS A 182 -8.37 -2.47 -11.77
C CYS A 182 -9.53 -2.43 -12.79
N ALA A 183 -9.26 -2.09 -14.05
CA ALA A 183 -10.27 -2.01 -15.10
C ALA A 183 -10.98 -3.35 -15.32
N PRO A 184 -12.28 -3.36 -15.64
CA PRO A 184 -13.01 -4.59 -15.92
C PRO A 184 -12.36 -5.41 -17.04
N GLY A 185 -12.07 -6.68 -16.77
CA GLY A 185 -11.40 -7.59 -17.71
C GLY A 185 -9.89 -7.39 -17.83
N ALA A 186 -9.28 -6.53 -17.01
CA ALA A 186 -7.83 -6.42 -16.96
C ALA A 186 -7.20 -7.72 -16.41
N THR A 187 -6.05 -8.09 -16.96
CA THR A 187 -5.23 -9.17 -16.39
C THR A 187 -4.36 -8.57 -15.31
N ALA A 188 -4.55 -9.00 -14.07
CA ALA A 188 -3.73 -8.56 -12.96
C ALA A 188 -2.25 -8.92 -13.19
N ARG A 189 -1.39 -7.90 -13.29
CA ARG A 189 0.07 -8.07 -13.47
C ARG A 189 0.86 -7.65 -12.23
N THR A 190 0.19 -7.43 -11.13
CA THR A 190 0.83 -6.91 -9.92
C THR A 190 1.89 -7.86 -9.39
N VAL A 191 1.64 -9.18 -9.43
CA VAL A 191 2.63 -10.18 -9.00
C VAL A 191 3.85 -10.19 -9.90
N GLU A 192 3.68 -10.07 -11.23
CA GLU A 192 4.79 -10.03 -12.19
C GLU A 192 5.70 -8.83 -11.92
N VAL A 193 5.12 -7.65 -11.72
CA VAL A 193 5.87 -6.41 -11.44
C VAL A 193 6.68 -6.49 -10.14
N PHE A 194 6.18 -7.19 -9.12
CA PHE A 194 6.85 -7.34 -7.83
C PHE A 194 7.72 -8.61 -7.71
N ALA A 195 7.58 -9.58 -8.62
CA ALA A 195 8.38 -10.80 -8.62
C ALA A 195 9.77 -10.62 -9.26
N GLU A 196 9.94 -9.63 -10.13
CA GLU A 196 11.19 -9.32 -10.82
C GLU A 196 12.20 -8.54 -9.95
N ARG A 197 11.92 -8.33 -8.68
CA ARG A 197 12.74 -7.63 -7.68
C ARG A 197 12.96 -8.50 -6.45
#